data_a48e7915f930f50ef328145de2453cbd
#
_entry.id   a48e7915f930f50ef328145de2453cbd
#
_cell.length_a   1.000
_cell.length_b   1.000
_cell.length_c   1.000
_cell.angle_alpha   90.00
_cell.angle_beta   90.00
_cell.angle_gamma   90.00
#
_symmetry.space_group_name_H-M   'P 1'
#
loop_
_entity.id
_entity.type
_entity.pdbx_description
1 polymer ?
#
loop_
_entity_poly.entity_id
_entity_poly.type
_entity_poly.pdbx_seq_one_letter_code
_entity_poly.pdbx_strand_id
1 'polypeptide(L)'
;MAKIFGVLFIVLSLFLNIYFAADKIKTRNKDFYTVTEVTDGDTFVTNTGAKIRILGIDAPEMGLCGSQEAKDFLGKLILNKKVKISSTANDSFKRLVSDVYLDGISVNNLMVASGWAAYDSSDSLDVE
;
A
#
# COMPACT_ATOMS: atom_id res chain seq x y z
N MET A 1 -35.56 36.92 17.08
CA MET A 1 -35.65 35.68 16.27
C MET A 1 -34.53 35.58 15.22
N ALA A 2 -34.24 36.59 14.43
CA ALA A 2 -33.16 36.51 13.40
C ALA A 2 -31.75 36.13 13.93
N LYS A 3 -31.37 36.61 15.10
CA LYS A 3 -30.05 36.28 15.73
C LYS A 3 -29.94 34.81 16.13
N ILE A 4 -31.02 34.16 16.54
CA ILE A 4 -31.06 32.74 16.91
C ILE A 4 -30.91 31.84 15.67
N PHE A 5 -31.55 32.20 14.56
CA PHE A 5 -31.40 31.49 13.30
C PHE A 5 -29.97 31.57 12.74
N GLY A 6 -29.30 32.73 12.87
CA GLY A 6 -27.90 32.90 12.47
C GLY A 6 -26.94 32.01 13.27
N VAL A 7 -27.12 31.94 14.59
CA VAL A 7 -26.29 31.07 15.46
C VAL A 7 -26.53 29.59 15.14
N LEU A 8 -27.79 29.19 14.94
CA LEU A 8 -28.14 27.80 14.57
C LEU A 8 -27.50 27.39 13.24
N PHE A 9 -27.50 28.30 12.26
CA PHE A 9 -26.89 28.04 10.94
C PHE A 9 -25.38 27.89 11.02
N ILE A 10 -24.70 28.72 11.84
CA ILE A 10 -23.25 28.63 12.07
C ILE A 10 -22.87 27.31 12.75
N VAL A 11 -23.64 26.91 13.79
CA VAL A 11 -23.40 25.65 14.50
C VAL A 11 -23.60 24.45 13.59
N LEU A 12 -24.67 24.43 12.77
CA LEU A 12 -24.91 23.37 11.80
C LEU A 12 -23.79 23.29 10.75
N SER A 13 -23.32 24.43 10.26
CA SER A 13 -22.20 24.50 9.30
C SER A 13 -20.90 23.94 9.90
N LEU A 14 -20.60 24.25 11.17
CA LEU A 14 -19.44 23.71 11.86
C LEU A 14 -19.55 22.19 12.05
N PHE A 15 -20.70 21.67 12.45
CA PHE A 15 -20.93 20.23 12.57
C PHE A 15 -20.75 19.52 11.22
N LEU A 16 -21.28 20.09 10.15
CA LEU A 16 -21.14 19.54 8.80
C LEU A 16 -19.68 19.50 8.35
N ASN A 17 -18.92 20.55 8.59
CA ASN A 17 -17.48 20.61 8.25
C ASN A 17 -16.66 19.58 9.07
N ILE A 18 -16.97 19.40 10.35
CA ILE A 18 -16.30 18.40 11.20
C ILE A 18 -16.66 16.99 10.72
N TYR A 19 -17.90 16.73 10.36
CA TYR A 19 -18.35 15.44 9.84
C TYR A 19 -17.64 15.07 8.54
N PHE A 20 -17.59 15.98 7.57
CA PHE A 20 -16.87 15.76 6.30
C PHE A 20 -15.36 15.63 6.49
N ALA A 21 -14.76 16.36 7.44
CA ALA A 21 -13.35 16.21 7.76
C ALA A 21 -13.05 14.85 8.39
N ALA A 22 -13.89 14.36 9.29
CA ALA A 22 -13.75 13.05 9.92
C ALA A 22 -13.90 11.90 8.92
N ASP A 23 -14.83 12.01 7.97
CA ASP A 23 -15.01 11.02 6.90
C ASP A 23 -13.80 10.96 5.95
N LYS A 24 -13.25 12.13 5.59
CA LYS A 24 -12.01 12.23 4.80
C LYS A 24 -10.79 11.59 5.49
N ILE A 25 -10.69 11.70 6.81
CA ILE A 25 -9.61 11.09 7.60
C ILE A 25 -9.79 9.57 7.63
N LYS A 26 -11.01 9.07 7.77
CA LYS A 26 -11.32 7.65 7.82
C LYS A 26 -11.05 6.94 6.50
N THR A 27 -11.39 7.55 5.35
CA THR A 27 -11.08 7.04 4.01
C THR A 27 -9.58 7.06 3.73
N ARG A 28 -8.87 8.08 4.17
CA ARG A 28 -7.43 8.23 3.95
C ARG A 28 -6.58 7.16 4.65
N ASN A 29 -7.07 6.57 5.75
CA ASN A 29 -6.36 5.52 6.51
C ASN A 29 -6.62 4.10 5.99
N LYS A 30 -7.54 3.92 5.05
CA LYS A 30 -7.96 2.60 4.57
C LYS A 30 -6.88 1.91 3.70
N ASP A 31 -5.95 2.68 3.15
CA ASP A 31 -4.93 2.19 2.23
C ASP A 31 -3.58 1.92 2.89
N PHE A 32 -3.47 2.15 4.22
CA PHE A 32 -2.24 1.95 4.97
C PHE A 32 -2.29 0.67 5.79
N TYR A 33 -1.25 -0.16 5.63
CA TYR A 33 -1.10 -1.45 6.29
C TYR A 33 0.28 -1.57 6.93
N THR A 34 0.36 -2.25 8.07
CA THR A 34 1.65 -2.57 8.69
C THR A 34 2.15 -3.89 8.13
N VAL A 35 3.38 -3.94 7.66
CA VAL A 35 4.03 -5.18 7.19
C VAL A 35 4.47 -6.00 8.38
N THR A 36 4.01 -7.24 8.47
CA THR A 36 4.32 -8.17 9.58
C THR A 36 5.33 -9.23 9.20
N GLU A 37 5.42 -9.56 7.91
CA GLU A 37 6.32 -10.58 7.40
C GLU A 37 6.73 -10.27 5.96
N VAL A 38 7.97 -10.58 5.58
CA VAL A 38 8.41 -10.59 4.18
C VAL A 38 8.66 -12.03 3.78
N THR A 39 7.94 -12.51 2.76
CA THR A 39 8.00 -13.90 2.31
C THR A 39 9.20 -14.13 1.40
N ASP A 40 9.39 -13.22 0.42
CA ASP A 40 10.46 -13.25 -0.58
C ASP A 40 10.77 -11.81 -1.06
N GLY A 41 11.52 -11.65 -2.15
CA GLY A 41 11.96 -10.34 -2.64
C GLY A 41 10.86 -9.46 -3.25
N ASP A 42 9.66 -9.99 -3.50
CA ASP A 42 8.55 -9.23 -4.09
C ASP A 42 7.19 -9.48 -3.39
N THR A 43 7.18 -10.26 -2.31
CA THR A 43 5.95 -10.66 -1.62
C THR A 43 6.08 -10.51 -0.11
N PHE A 44 5.04 -9.96 0.53
CA PHE A 44 4.98 -9.75 1.97
C PHE A 44 3.57 -9.95 2.52
N VAL A 45 3.44 -9.98 3.85
CA VAL A 45 2.17 -10.13 4.59
C VAL A 45 1.94 -8.90 5.45
N THR A 46 0.69 -8.47 5.51
CA THR A 46 0.26 -7.33 6.33
C THR A 46 -0.34 -7.77 7.65
N ASN A 47 -0.55 -6.81 8.57
CA ASN A 47 -1.21 -7.01 9.86
C ASN A 47 -2.67 -7.49 9.75
N THR A 48 -3.28 -7.44 8.57
CA THR A 48 -4.61 -8.01 8.30
C THR A 48 -4.54 -9.46 7.82
N GLY A 49 -3.34 -10.00 7.64
CA GLY A 49 -3.11 -11.33 7.07
C GLY A 49 -3.17 -11.36 5.54
N ALA A 50 -3.36 -10.21 4.89
CA ALA A 50 -3.34 -10.14 3.43
C ALA A 50 -1.94 -10.34 2.89
N LYS A 51 -1.79 -11.24 1.90
CA LYS A 51 -0.55 -11.48 1.18
C LYS A 51 -0.50 -10.58 -0.05
N ILE A 52 0.52 -9.76 -0.13
CA ILE A 52 0.69 -8.74 -1.16
C ILE A 52 1.88 -9.13 -2.04
N ARG A 53 1.66 -9.19 -3.37
CA ARG A 53 2.71 -9.20 -4.38
C ARG A 53 2.90 -7.78 -4.91
N ILE A 54 4.14 -7.34 -4.98
CA ILE A 54 4.47 -6.01 -5.53
C ILE A 54 4.31 -6.05 -7.05
N LEU A 55 3.47 -5.15 -7.58
CA LEU A 55 3.12 -5.08 -8.99
C LEU A 55 4.33 -4.74 -9.87
N GLY A 56 4.42 -5.38 -11.03
CA GLY A 56 5.34 -5.02 -12.11
C GLY A 56 6.81 -5.25 -11.81
N ILE A 57 7.13 -6.02 -10.77
CA ILE A 57 8.50 -6.45 -10.49
C ILE A 57 8.57 -7.95 -10.27
N ASP A 58 9.73 -8.52 -10.59
CA ASP A 58 10.05 -9.92 -10.35
C ASP A 58 11.41 -10.01 -9.64
N ALA A 59 11.40 -10.60 -8.45
CA ALA A 59 12.59 -10.88 -7.66
C ALA A 59 12.99 -12.36 -7.82
N PRO A 60 14.27 -12.73 -7.58
CA PRO A 60 14.69 -14.12 -7.61
C PRO A 60 13.85 -14.97 -6.65
N GLU A 61 13.28 -16.07 -7.17
CA GLU A 61 12.50 -17.00 -6.36
C GLU A 61 13.36 -17.66 -5.28
N MET A 62 12.73 -17.99 -4.14
CA MET A 62 13.41 -18.62 -3.02
C MET A 62 14.17 -19.89 -3.45
N GLY A 63 15.45 -19.96 -3.04
CA GLY A 63 16.37 -21.03 -3.44
C GLY A 63 17.21 -20.72 -4.66
N LEU A 64 16.95 -19.65 -5.41
CA LEU A 64 17.81 -19.16 -6.47
C LEU A 64 18.84 -18.15 -5.92
N CYS A 65 19.90 -17.93 -6.71
CA CYS A 65 20.94 -16.95 -6.39
C CYS A 65 20.33 -15.55 -6.26
N GLY A 66 20.65 -14.84 -5.17
CA GLY A 66 20.15 -13.49 -4.90
C GLY A 66 18.79 -13.44 -4.21
N SER A 67 18.09 -14.56 -4.04
CA SER A 67 16.75 -14.57 -3.44
C SER A 67 16.74 -14.15 -1.97
N GLN A 68 17.73 -14.57 -1.20
CA GLN A 68 17.82 -14.21 0.22
C GLN A 68 18.18 -12.73 0.37
N GLU A 69 19.08 -12.22 -0.46
CA GLU A 69 19.50 -10.82 -0.47
C GLU A 69 18.33 -9.89 -0.88
N ALA A 70 17.54 -10.29 -1.88
CA ALA A 70 16.34 -9.56 -2.29
C ALA A 70 15.32 -9.50 -1.15
N LYS A 71 15.04 -10.63 -0.50
CA LYS A 71 14.18 -10.72 0.68
C LYS A 71 14.69 -9.85 1.83
N ASP A 72 15.96 -9.91 2.14
CA ASP A 72 16.57 -9.13 3.22
C ASP A 72 16.53 -7.64 2.93
N PHE A 73 16.74 -7.25 1.67
CA PHE A 73 16.65 -5.86 1.25
C PHE A 73 15.22 -5.34 1.40
N LEU A 74 14.22 -6.07 0.88
CA LEU A 74 12.82 -5.71 1.06
C LEU A 74 12.45 -5.64 2.55
N GLY A 75 12.91 -6.60 3.36
CA GLY A 75 12.70 -6.60 4.79
C GLY A 75 13.24 -5.35 5.48
N LYS A 76 14.45 -4.93 5.16
CA LYS A 76 15.04 -3.68 5.69
C LYS A 76 14.23 -2.44 5.30
N LEU A 77 13.61 -2.46 4.12
CA LEU A 77 12.79 -1.35 3.64
C LEU A 77 11.46 -1.26 4.39
N ILE A 78 10.70 -2.37 4.50
CA ILE A 78 9.27 -2.29 4.84
C ILE A 78 8.85 -3.08 6.10
N LEU A 79 9.65 -4.03 6.62
CA LEU A 79 9.26 -4.84 7.77
C LEU A 79 8.97 -3.97 9.00
N ASN A 80 7.84 -4.23 9.65
CA ASN A 80 7.30 -3.47 10.79
C ASN A 80 6.99 -2.00 10.49
N LYS A 81 6.96 -1.60 9.22
CA LYS A 81 6.58 -0.24 8.80
C LYS A 81 5.17 -0.20 8.23
N LYS A 82 4.58 1.00 8.23
CA LYS A 82 3.33 1.28 7.53
C LYS A 82 3.62 1.61 6.09
N VAL A 83 3.03 0.83 5.19
CA VAL A 83 3.08 1.07 3.75
C VAL A 83 1.69 1.43 3.22
N LYS A 84 1.64 2.28 2.21
CA LYS A 84 0.42 2.52 1.44
C LYS A 84 0.36 1.48 0.33
N ILE A 85 -0.78 0.81 0.22
CA ILE A 85 -1.06 -0.20 -0.82
C ILE A 85 -2.14 0.35 -1.73
N SER A 86 -1.82 0.46 -3.02
CA SER A 86 -2.77 0.79 -4.07
C SER A 86 -3.13 -0.51 -4.77
N SER A 87 -4.16 -1.20 -4.25
CA SER A 87 -4.54 -2.52 -4.74
C SER A 87 -5.16 -2.43 -6.12
N THR A 88 -4.85 -3.40 -6.94
CA THR A 88 -5.35 -3.51 -8.31
C THR A 88 -6.17 -4.77 -8.52
N ALA A 89 -5.64 -5.97 -8.22
CA ALA A 89 -6.31 -7.22 -8.51
C ALA A 89 -5.84 -8.35 -7.58
N ASN A 90 -6.61 -9.45 -7.56
CA ASN A 90 -6.13 -10.71 -7.02
C ASN A 90 -5.51 -11.54 -8.15
N ASP A 91 -4.36 -12.13 -7.90
CA ASP A 91 -3.78 -13.11 -8.80
C ASP A 91 -4.39 -14.51 -8.61
N SER A 92 -3.97 -15.47 -9.43
CA SER A 92 -4.41 -16.87 -9.36
C SER A 92 -4.05 -17.58 -8.03
N PHE A 93 -3.09 -17.04 -7.29
CA PHE A 93 -2.63 -17.52 -5.98
C PHE A 93 -3.31 -16.82 -4.80
N LYS A 94 -4.35 -16.02 -5.04
CA LYS A 94 -5.08 -15.23 -4.04
C LYS A 94 -4.20 -14.18 -3.33
N ARG A 95 -3.12 -13.71 -3.97
CA ARG A 95 -2.35 -12.55 -3.50
C ARG A 95 -2.97 -11.28 -4.10
N LEU A 96 -2.91 -10.20 -3.34
CA LEU A 96 -3.22 -8.86 -3.88
C LEU A 96 -1.99 -8.36 -4.63
N VAL A 97 -2.12 -8.14 -5.93
CA VAL A 97 -1.09 -7.51 -6.75
C VAL A 97 -1.27 -6.00 -6.67
N SER A 98 -0.26 -5.29 -6.20
CA SER A 98 -0.42 -3.89 -5.80
C SER A 98 0.85 -3.07 -5.94
N ASP A 99 0.66 -1.77 -6.24
CA ASP A 99 1.71 -0.78 -6.01
C ASP A 99 1.88 -0.51 -4.52
N VAL A 100 3.13 -0.43 -4.10
CA VAL A 100 3.49 -0.25 -2.69
C VAL A 100 4.33 1.01 -2.51
N TYR A 101 3.95 1.82 -1.53
CA TYR A 101 4.63 3.08 -1.22
C TYR A 101 5.01 3.14 0.26
N LEU A 102 6.26 3.49 0.53
CA LEU A 102 6.77 3.83 1.85
C LEU A 102 7.05 5.34 1.90
N ASP A 103 6.34 6.07 2.76
CA ASP A 103 6.48 7.53 2.91
C ASP A 103 6.39 8.30 1.57
N GLY A 104 5.56 7.80 0.65
CA GLY A 104 5.36 8.38 -0.69
C GLY A 104 6.37 7.94 -1.74
N ILE A 105 7.37 7.12 -1.37
CA ILE A 105 8.37 6.59 -2.30
C ILE A 105 7.93 5.20 -2.75
N SER A 106 7.98 4.93 -4.07
CA SER A 106 7.64 3.63 -4.64
C SER A 106 8.65 2.56 -4.22
N VAL A 107 8.18 1.54 -3.53
CA VAL A 107 8.98 0.37 -3.15
C VAL A 107 9.36 -0.45 -4.39
N ASN A 108 8.45 -0.54 -5.37
CA ASN A 108 8.70 -1.18 -6.67
C ASN A 108 9.98 -0.61 -7.32
N ASN A 109 10.05 0.72 -7.42
CA ASN A 109 11.21 1.40 -8.02
C ASN A 109 12.48 1.21 -7.19
N LEU A 110 12.39 1.20 -5.86
CA LEU A 110 13.55 0.97 -4.99
C LEU A 110 14.13 -0.43 -5.16
N MET A 111 13.28 -1.46 -5.31
CA MET A 111 13.72 -2.84 -5.54
C MET A 111 14.46 -2.97 -6.88
N VAL A 112 13.93 -2.37 -7.94
CA VAL A 112 14.58 -2.39 -9.26
C VAL A 112 15.88 -1.57 -9.26
N ALA A 113 15.85 -0.36 -8.70
CA ALA A 113 17.03 0.51 -8.64
C ALA A 113 18.18 -0.10 -7.81
N SER A 114 17.88 -0.94 -6.82
CA SER A 114 18.87 -1.66 -6.03
C SER A 114 19.45 -2.89 -6.73
N GLY A 115 18.86 -3.31 -7.86
CA GLY A 115 19.25 -4.51 -8.60
C GLY A 115 18.74 -5.83 -8.02
N TRP A 116 17.85 -5.79 -7.02
CA TRP A 116 17.28 -6.99 -6.38
C TRP A 116 15.99 -7.48 -7.03
N ALA A 117 15.43 -6.72 -7.96
CA ALA A 117 14.31 -7.14 -8.79
C ALA A 117 14.45 -6.58 -10.21
N ALA A 118 13.83 -7.25 -11.18
CA ALA A 118 13.67 -6.75 -12.53
C ALA A 118 12.25 -6.23 -12.74
N TYR A 119 12.04 -5.37 -13.73
CA TYR A 119 10.68 -5.04 -14.18
C TYR A 119 10.06 -6.25 -14.87
N ASP A 120 8.83 -6.58 -14.48
CA ASP A 120 8.00 -7.59 -15.12
C ASP A 120 6.92 -6.91 -15.97
N SER A 121 7.06 -7.03 -17.30
CA SER A 121 6.07 -6.48 -18.24
C SER A 121 4.82 -7.36 -18.39
N SER A 122 4.85 -8.59 -17.88
CA SER A 122 3.70 -9.51 -17.93
C SER A 122 2.61 -9.16 -16.92
N ASP A 123 2.98 -8.42 -15.86
CA ASP A 123 2.04 -7.88 -14.87
C ASP A 123 1.37 -6.58 -15.34
N SER A 124 1.60 -6.12 -16.57
CA SER A 124 0.76 -5.07 -17.16
C SER A 124 -0.65 -5.62 -17.29
N LEU A 125 -1.51 -5.24 -16.34
CA LEU A 125 -2.92 -5.56 -16.39
C LEU A 125 -3.46 -5.01 -17.70
N ASP A 126 -3.90 -5.90 -18.58
CA ASP A 126 -4.73 -5.54 -19.71
C ASP A 126 -6.00 -4.95 -19.11
N VAL A 127 -6.01 -3.63 -18.96
CA VAL A 127 -7.20 -2.86 -18.62
C VAL A 127 -7.95 -2.72 -19.95
N GLU A 128 -8.80 -3.71 -20.26
CA GLU A 128 -9.88 -3.53 -21.22
C GLU A 128 -11.06 -2.75 -20.60
#